data_31df758f46d8be935295ea2acf5e85fd
#
_entry.id   31df758f46d8be935295ea2acf5e85fd
#
_cell.length_a   1.000
_cell.length_b   1.000
_cell.length_c   1.000
_cell.angle_alpha   90.00
_cell.angle_beta   90.00
_cell.angle_gamma   90.00
#
_symmetry.space_group_name_H-M   'P 1'
#
loop_
_entity.id
_entity.type
_entity.pdbx_description
1 polymer ?
#
loop_
_entity_poly.entity_id
_entity_poly.type
_entity_poly.pdbx_seq_one_letter_code
_entity_poly.pdbx_strand_id
1 'polypeptide(L)'
;GDQKIEEVISLLARVTTPQTVYKLQKIDRDDVVDITDLDIVAWMKQEMRTMLNEEIVRAVLVGDDRPSSDPSYINPEHIRPIYQDSDVYTIHDTVDIASNATFNDIADAIIEHAVLARKNYMGSGVPTMYASTDVITRMLLAKDTLGHRMYRNESELAAALRVDKIVEVPIFDGITRTAQV
;
A
#
# COMPACT_ATOMS: atom_id res chain seq x y z
N GLY A 1 -33.10 8.85 -41.56
CA GLY A 1 -33.28 9.58 -40.27
C GLY A 1 -32.37 8.99 -39.24
N ASP A 2 -31.34 9.74 -38.83
CA ASP A 2 -30.44 9.36 -37.76
C ASP A 2 -31.21 9.33 -36.45
N GLN A 3 -31.31 8.15 -35.84
CA GLN A 3 -31.77 8.03 -34.47
C GLN A 3 -30.71 8.64 -33.54
N LYS A 4 -31.08 9.72 -32.86
CA LYS A 4 -30.27 10.24 -31.77
C LYS A 4 -30.29 9.21 -30.64
N ILE A 5 -29.14 8.64 -30.34
CA ILE A 5 -28.95 7.78 -29.17
C ILE A 5 -28.81 8.73 -27.97
N GLU A 6 -29.76 8.65 -27.01
CA GLU A 6 -29.64 9.36 -25.75
C GLU A 6 -28.59 8.66 -24.88
N GLU A 7 -27.50 9.35 -24.57
CA GLU A 7 -26.56 8.91 -23.56
C GLU A 7 -27.08 9.29 -22.18
N VAL A 8 -27.34 8.31 -21.35
CA VAL A 8 -27.71 8.50 -19.96
C VAL A 8 -26.44 8.56 -19.11
N ILE A 9 -26.11 9.76 -18.63
CA ILE A 9 -25.00 9.94 -17.70
C ILE A 9 -25.50 9.66 -16.28
N SER A 10 -25.00 8.60 -15.67
CA SER A 10 -25.25 8.28 -14.26
C SER A 10 -24.14 8.86 -13.39
N LEU A 11 -24.52 9.75 -12.47
CA LEU A 11 -23.58 10.32 -11.51
C LEU A 11 -23.62 9.50 -10.21
N LEU A 12 -22.49 8.92 -9.83
CA LEU A 12 -22.30 8.24 -8.56
C LEU A 12 -21.83 9.24 -7.50
N ALA A 13 -22.63 9.44 -6.46
CA ALA A 13 -22.26 10.26 -5.33
C ALA A 13 -21.49 9.44 -4.30
N ARG A 14 -20.32 9.91 -3.89
CA ARG A 14 -19.54 9.35 -2.78
C ARG A 14 -19.61 10.28 -1.57
N VAL A 15 -20.05 9.75 -0.45
CA VAL A 15 -20.07 10.49 0.82
C VAL A 15 -18.89 10.06 1.65
N THR A 16 -18.09 11.02 2.13
CA THR A 16 -16.98 10.79 3.06
C THR A 16 -17.32 11.40 4.41
N THR A 17 -17.11 10.66 5.48
CA THR A 17 -17.31 11.14 6.85
C THR A 17 -15.93 11.29 7.50
N PRO A 18 -15.58 12.51 8.01
CA PRO A 18 -14.30 12.70 8.66
C PRO A 18 -14.22 11.88 9.95
N GLN A 19 -13.07 11.24 10.17
CA GLN A 19 -12.76 10.51 11.39
C GLN A 19 -11.50 11.08 12.04
N THR A 20 -11.52 11.23 13.37
CA THR A 20 -10.36 11.66 14.12
C THR A 20 -9.53 10.43 14.49
N VAL A 21 -8.27 10.42 14.11
CA VAL A 21 -7.28 9.42 14.52
C VAL A 21 -6.38 10.06 15.56
N TYR A 22 -6.21 9.41 16.72
CA TYR A 22 -5.34 9.90 17.78
C TYR A 22 -4.54 8.75 18.39
N LYS A 23 -3.39 9.08 18.96
CA LYS A 23 -2.56 8.17 19.73
C LYS A 23 -2.20 8.80 21.06
N LEU A 24 -2.29 8.01 22.11
CA LEU A 24 -1.88 8.39 23.47
C LEU A 24 -0.67 7.54 23.85
N GLN A 25 0.38 8.19 24.33
CA GLN A 25 1.57 7.52 24.87
C GLN A 25 1.88 8.06 26.27
N LYS A 26 2.30 7.16 27.16
CA LYS A 26 2.65 7.49 28.52
C LYS A 26 4.07 6.98 28.79
N ILE A 27 4.90 7.83 29.40
CA ILE A 27 6.21 7.46 29.92
C ILE A 27 6.13 7.54 31.43
N ASP A 28 6.81 6.61 32.12
CA ASP A 28 6.91 6.65 33.57
C ASP A 28 7.83 7.79 34.01
N ARG A 29 7.50 8.39 35.14
CA ARG A 29 8.22 9.57 35.65
C ARG A 29 9.66 9.26 36.02
N ASP A 30 9.90 8.05 36.51
CA ASP A 30 11.22 7.63 36.94
C ASP A 30 12.18 7.46 35.77
N ASP A 31 11.69 6.98 34.61
CA ASP A 31 12.46 6.89 33.36
C ASP A 31 12.86 8.26 32.80
N VAL A 32 12.05 9.29 33.05
CA VAL A 32 12.32 10.66 32.61
C VAL A 32 13.44 11.32 33.41
N VAL A 33 13.57 10.97 34.71
CA VAL A 33 14.57 11.58 35.60
C VAL A 33 15.99 11.08 35.29
N ASP A 34 16.13 9.87 34.78
CA ASP A 34 17.43 9.27 34.47
C ASP A 34 18.02 9.73 33.13
N ILE A 35 17.25 10.43 32.29
CA ILE A 35 17.69 10.88 30.97
C ILE A 35 17.88 12.40 30.98
N THR A 36 19.10 12.84 31.22
CA THR A 36 19.42 14.27 31.41
C THR A 36 19.70 15.06 30.13
N ASP A 37 20.06 14.39 29.02
CA ASP A 37 20.53 15.05 27.78
C ASP A 37 19.58 14.92 26.59
N LEU A 38 18.45 14.23 26.71
CA LEU A 38 17.49 14.03 25.64
C LEU A 38 16.23 14.86 25.86
N ASP A 39 15.83 15.63 24.86
CA ASP A 39 14.48 16.23 24.85
C ASP A 39 13.43 15.14 24.60
N ILE A 40 13.03 14.48 25.69
CA ILE A 40 12.06 13.37 25.68
C ILE A 40 10.73 13.79 25.03
N VAL A 41 10.31 15.02 25.26
CA VAL A 41 9.04 15.52 24.71
C VAL A 41 9.12 15.66 23.19
N ALA A 42 10.25 16.16 22.68
CA ALA A 42 10.46 16.27 21.24
C ALA A 42 10.57 14.88 20.58
N TRP A 43 11.32 13.98 21.20
CA TRP A 43 11.44 12.60 20.75
C TRP A 43 10.09 11.88 20.74
N MET A 44 9.32 11.95 21.82
CA MET A 44 7.98 11.37 21.89
C MET A 44 7.04 11.90 20.80
N LYS A 45 7.05 13.21 20.58
CA LYS A 45 6.22 13.82 19.53
C LYS A 45 6.59 13.30 18.15
N GLN A 46 7.87 13.10 17.89
CA GLN A 46 8.36 12.56 16.62
C GLN A 46 7.94 11.09 16.45
N GLU A 47 8.14 10.28 17.48
CA GLU A 47 7.75 8.87 17.48
C GLU A 47 6.25 8.70 17.28
N MET A 48 5.45 9.45 18.04
CA MET A 48 3.99 9.44 17.88
C MET A 48 3.54 9.86 16.48
N ARG A 49 4.22 10.82 15.86
CA ARG A 49 3.93 11.27 14.49
C ARG A 49 4.23 10.17 13.49
N THR A 50 5.37 9.49 13.63
CA THR A 50 5.75 8.36 12.77
C THR A 50 4.71 7.25 12.85
N MET A 51 4.37 6.82 14.06
CA MET A 51 3.38 5.76 14.27
C MET A 51 1.99 6.15 13.77
N LEU A 52 1.60 7.43 13.90
CA LEU A 52 0.32 7.92 13.37
C LEU A 52 0.32 7.91 11.84
N ASN A 53 1.40 8.34 11.21
CA ASN A 53 1.53 8.32 9.76
C ASN A 53 1.48 6.88 9.20
N GLU A 54 2.15 5.93 9.85
CA GLU A 54 2.11 4.51 9.48
C GLU A 54 0.68 3.97 9.54
N GLU A 55 -0.04 4.29 10.61
CA GLU A 55 -1.43 3.86 10.78
C GLU A 55 -2.36 4.47 9.73
N ILE A 56 -2.17 5.74 9.38
CA ILE A 56 -2.93 6.41 8.32
C ILE A 56 -2.61 5.78 6.96
N VAL A 57 -1.35 5.54 6.64
CA VAL A 57 -0.92 4.90 5.39
C VAL A 57 -1.53 3.52 5.27
N ARG A 58 -1.48 2.72 6.35
CA ARG A 58 -2.11 1.41 6.39
C ARG A 58 -3.62 1.50 6.14
N ALA A 59 -4.32 2.37 6.86
CA ALA A 59 -5.75 2.53 6.72
C ALA A 59 -6.17 2.96 5.30
N VAL A 60 -5.39 3.83 4.65
CA VAL A 60 -5.69 4.34 3.30
C VAL A 60 -5.37 3.30 2.22
N LEU A 61 -4.28 2.57 2.33
CA LEU A 61 -3.84 1.66 1.27
C LEU A 61 -4.51 0.28 1.39
N VAL A 62 -4.48 -0.32 2.57
CA VAL A 62 -4.93 -1.71 2.77
C VAL A 62 -6.06 -1.87 3.77
N GLY A 63 -6.34 -0.85 4.58
CA GLY A 63 -7.36 -0.90 5.63
C GLY A 63 -6.86 -1.49 6.95
N ASP A 64 -7.76 -1.54 7.91
CA ASP A 64 -7.50 -2.03 9.26
C ASP A 64 -7.90 -3.50 9.40
N ASP A 65 -6.99 -4.36 9.87
CA ASP A 65 -7.25 -5.79 10.10
C ASP A 65 -7.80 -6.08 11.50
N ARG A 66 -7.93 -5.04 12.35
CA ARG A 66 -8.49 -5.19 13.69
C ARG A 66 -9.97 -5.53 13.63
N PRO A 67 -10.49 -6.31 14.57
CA PRO A 67 -11.91 -6.57 14.66
C PRO A 67 -12.68 -5.27 15.00
N SER A 68 -13.90 -5.13 14.53
CA SER A 68 -14.74 -3.95 14.77
C SER A 68 -15.03 -3.66 16.25
N SER A 69 -14.77 -4.62 17.14
CA SER A 69 -14.84 -4.46 18.59
C SER A 69 -13.61 -3.80 19.21
N ASP A 70 -12.51 -3.65 18.47
CA ASP A 70 -11.31 -2.98 18.95
C ASP A 70 -11.55 -1.46 19.03
N PRO A 71 -11.28 -0.81 20.17
CA PRO A 71 -11.45 0.64 20.30
C PRO A 71 -10.56 1.46 19.35
N SER A 72 -9.52 0.86 18.82
CA SER A 72 -8.63 1.49 17.82
C SER A 72 -9.01 1.14 16.37
N TYR A 73 -10.13 0.45 16.15
CA TYR A 73 -10.59 0.07 14.82
C TYR A 73 -10.91 1.29 13.96
N ILE A 74 -10.36 1.30 12.76
CA ILE A 74 -10.63 2.32 11.76
C ILE A 74 -11.70 1.78 10.80
N ASN A 75 -12.90 2.37 10.88
CA ASN A 75 -14.01 1.94 10.05
C ASN A 75 -13.72 2.23 8.56
N PRO A 76 -13.76 1.22 7.68
CA PRO A 76 -13.53 1.39 6.24
C PRO A 76 -14.62 2.24 5.55
N GLU A 77 -15.76 2.48 6.18
CA GLU A 77 -16.75 3.44 5.68
C GLU A 77 -16.29 4.89 5.83
N HIS A 78 -15.43 5.17 6.81
CA HIS A 78 -14.91 6.50 7.06
C HIS A 78 -13.60 6.74 6.30
N ILE A 79 -12.64 5.82 6.40
CA ILE A 79 -11.42 5.83 5.62
C ILE A 79 -11.47 4.59 4.73
N ARG A 80 -11.88 4.78 3.47
CA ARG A 80 -11.97 3.68 2.51
C ARG A 80 -10.59 3.28 2.03
N PRO A 81 -10.16 2.05 2.31
CA PRO A 81 -8.90 1.55 1.80
C PRO A 81 -8.98 1.34 0.28
N ILE A 82 -7.90 1.70 -0.42
CA ILE A 82 -7.80 1.51 -1.87
C ILE A 82 -8.02 0.02 -2.23
N TYR A 83 -7.48 -0.88 -1.42
CA TYR A 83 -7.62 -2.32 -1.61
C TYR A 83 -9.09 -2.84 -1.59
N GLN A 84 -9.99 -2.17 -0.88
CA GLN A 84 -11.39 -2.58 -0.72
C GLN A 84 -12.36 -1.68 -1.49
N ASP A 85 -11.85 -0.74 -2.26
CA ASP A 85 -12.70 0.17 -3.00
C ASP A 85 -13.37 -0.55 -4.20
N SER A 86 -14.44 -0.01 -4.73
CA SER A 86 -15.16 -0.64 -5.84
C SER A 86 -14.37 -0.52 -7.15
N ASP A 87 -14.63 -1.44 -8.08
CA ASP A 87 -14.02 -1.48 -9.42
C ASP A 87 -14.22 -0.21 -10.26
N VAL A 88 -15.17 0.65 -9.84
CA VAL A 88 -15.37 1.97 -10.45
C VAL A 88 -14.20 2.92 -10.19
N TYR A 89 -13.54 2.77 -9.04
CA TYR A 89 -12.46 3.66 -8.59
C TYR A 89 -11.10 2.98 -8.59
N THR A 90 -11.06 1.67 -8.48
CA THR A 90 -9.83 0.89 -8.30
C THR A 90 -9.82 -0.31 -9.24
N ILE A 91 -8.70 -0.54 -9.88
CA ILE A 91 -8.48 -1.75 -10.69
C ILE A 91 -7.91 -2.81 -9.75
N HIS A 92 -8.66 -3.92 -9.57
CA HIS A 92 -8.19 -5.06 -8.80
C HIS A 92 -7.58 -6.10 -9.74
N ASP A 93 -6.46 -6.66 -9.34
CA ASP A 93 -5.83 -7.79 -10.00
C ASP A 93 -5.21 -8.71 -8.94
N THR A 94 -5.27 -10.00 -9.18
CA THR A 94 -4.75 -11.01 -8.24
C THR A 94 -3.59 -11.74 -8.90
N VAL A 95 -2.45 -11.71 -8.22
CA VAL A 95 -1.25 -12.42 -8.65
C VAL A 95 -1.10 -13.69 -7.82
N ASP A 96 -1.35 -14.85 -8.45
CA ASP A 96 -1.19 -16.14 -7.80
C ASP A 96 0.28 -16.58 -7.88
N ILE A 97 0.93 -16.66 -6.72
CA ILE A 97 2.32 -17.08 -6.61
C ILE A 97 2.38 -18.40 -5.85
N ALA A 98 2.95 -19.41 -6.48
CA ALA A 98 3.14 -20.72 -5.85
C ALA A 98 4.06 -20.62 -4.61
N SER A 99 3.79 -21.41 -3.58
CA SER A 99 4.58 -21.40 -2.33
C SER A 99 6.06 -21.76 -2.52
N ASN A 100 6.38 -22.44 -3.61
CA ASN A 100 7.75 -22.84 -4.00
C ASN A 100 8.30 -22.00 -5.17
N ALA A 101 7.66 -20.87 -5.50
CA ALA A 101 8.08 -20.01 -6.59
C ALA A 101 9.51 -19.48 -6.38
N THR A 102 10.27 -19.42 -7.45
CA THR A 102 11.60 -18.81 -7.45
C THR A 102 11.48 -17.29 -7.45
N PHE A 103 12.59 -16.60 -7.20
CA PHE A 103 12.62 -15.13 -7.30
C PHE A 103 12.27 -14.64 -8.72
N ASN A 104 12.61 -15.42 -9.74
CA ASN A 104 12.26 -15.11 -11.12
C ASN A 104 10.75 -15.22 -11.34
N ASP A 105 10.14 -16.32 -10.89
CA ASP A 105 8.70 -16.52 -11.02
C ASP A 105 7.91 -15.39 -10.33
N ILE A 106 8.39 -14.95 -9.17
CA ILE A 106 7.79 -13.82 -8.43
C ILE A 106 7.92 -12.52 -9.22
N ALA A 107 9.12 -12.21 -9.72
CA ALA A 107 9.36 -10.98 -10.46
C ALA A 107 8.57 -10.96 -11.77
N ASP A 108 8.58 -12.05 -12.52
CA ASP A 108 7.88 -12.17 -13.80
C ASP A 108 6.36 -12.04 -13.62
N ALA A 109 5.78 -12.74 -12.65
CA ALA A 109 4.36 -12.66 -12.36
C ALA A 109 3.93 -11.22 -11.99
N ILE A 110 4.64 -10.57 -11.08
CA ILE A 110 4.30 -9.21 -10.65
C ILE A 110 4.47 -8.21 -11.80
N ILE A 111 5.53 -8.31 -12.59
CA ILE A 111 5.77 -7.42 -13.73
C ILE A 111 4.70 -7.62 -14.81
N GLU A 112 4.36 -8.87 -15.15
CA GLU A 112 3.33 -9.17 -16.13
C GLU A 112 2.00 -8.56 -15.72
N HIS A 113 1.53 -8.81 -14.51
CA HIS A 113 0.28 -8.28 -13.99
C HIS A 113 0.30 -6.74 -13.91
N ALA A 114 1.38 -6.12 -13.43
CA ALA A 114 1.50 -4.67 -13.40
C ALA A 114 1.44 -4.04 -14.79
N VAL A 115 2.12 -4.63 -15.78
CA VAL A 115 2.11 -4.14 -17.16
C VAL A 115 0.74 -4.34 -17.81
N LEU A 116 0.06 -5.46 -17.56
CA LEU A 116 -1.30 -5.73 -18.06
C LEU A 116 -2.32 -4.79 -17.41
N ALA A 117 -2.27 -4.58 -16.11
CA ALA A 117 -3.13 -3.65 -15.40
C ALA A 117 -2.97 -2.21 -15.91
N ARG A 118 -1.77 -1.84 -16.34
CA ARG A 118 -1.49 -0.52 -16.94
C ARG A 118 -2.37 -0.19 -18.16
N LYS A 119 -2.82 -1.18 -18.91
CA LYS A 119 -3.73 -1.01 -20.03
C LYS A 119 -5.05 -0.32 -19.62
N ASN A 120 -5.51 -0.57 -18.41
CA ASN A 120 -6.76 -0.05 -17.88
C ASN A 120 -6.59 1.27 -17.10
N TYR A 121 -5.35 1.75 -16.97
CA TYR A 121 -5.09 2.98 -16.23
C TYR A 121 -5.52 4.22 -17.03
N MET A 122 -6.51 4.95 -16.50
CA MET A 122 -7.08 6.16 -17.08
C MET A 122 -6.53 7.47 -16.46
N GLY A 123 -5.62 7.35 -15.49
CA GLY A 123 -5.03 8.52 -14.81
C GLY A 123 -4.03 9.28 -15.68
N SER A 124 -3.72 10.51 -15.28
CA SER A 124 -2.66 11.32 -15.88
C SER A 124 -1.30 10.99 -15.24
N GLY A 125 -0.26 10.96 -16.05
CA GLY A 125 1.12 10.73 -15.58
C GLY A 125 1.49 9.24 -15.42
N VAL A 126 2.61 9.01 -14.75
CA VAL A 126 3.14 7.68 -14.47
C VAL A 126 2.82 7.32 -13.02
N PRO A 127 2.25 6.16 -12.73
CA PRO A 127 1.89 5.77 -11.37
C PRO A 127 3.13 5.50 -10.50
N THR A 128 2.96 5.62 -9.19
CA THR A 128 3.94 5.19 -8.18
C THR A 128 3.54 3.82 -7.66
N MET A 129 4.51 2.92 -7.50
CA MET A 129 4.28 1.61 -6.87
C MET A 129 4.53 1.70 -5.37
N TYR A 130 3.59 1.20 -4.59
CA TYR A 130 3.76 0.96 -3.15
C TYR A 130 3.76 -0.54 -2.91
N ALA A 131 4.83 -1.06 -2.32
CA ALA A 131 4.95 -2.49 -2.07
C ALA A 131 5.71 -2.76 -0.76
N SER A 132 5.57 -3.97 -0.23
CA SER A 132 6.35 -4.41 0.92
C SER A 132 7.83 -4.53 0.58
N THR A 133 8.68 -4.29 1.56
CA THR A 133 10.14 -4.43 1.43
C THR A 133 10.53 -5.86 1.03
N ASP A 134 9.83 -6.88 1.55
CA ASP A 134 10.09 -8.27 1.19
C ASP A 134 9.84 -8.54 -0.31
N VAL A 135 8.73 -8.05 -0.85
CA VAL A 135 8.41 -8.20 -2.28
C VAL A 135 9.47 -7.54 -3.17
N ILE A 136 9.84 -6.29 -2.88
CA ILE A 136 10.84 -5.57 -3.66
C ILE A 136 12.21 -6.28 -3.59
N THR A 137 12.61 -6.73 -2.40
CA THR A 137 13.84 -7.49 -2.21
C THR A 137 13.84 -8.77 -3.05
N ARG A 138 12.76 -9.53 -3.06
CA ARG A 138 12.64 -10.77 -3.87
C ARG A 138 12.74 -10.47 -5.36
N MET A 139 12.10 -9.43 -5.85
CA MET A 139 12.17 -9.03 -7.25
C MET A 139 13.59 -8.62 -7.66
N LEU A 140 14.31 -7.88 -6.81
CA LEU A 140 15.72 -7.51 -7.05
C LEU A 140 16.67 -8.73 -6.99
N LEU A 141 16.25 -9.83 -6.34
CA LEU A 141 17.04 -11.06 -6.30
C LEU A 141 16.88 -11.94 -7.53
N ALA A 142 15.97 -11.63 -8.45
CA ALA A 142 15.81 -12.34 -9.72
C ALA A 142 17.10 -12.33 -10.56
N LYS A 143 17.37 -13.44 -11.23
CA LYS A 143 18.60 -13.64 -12.02
C LYS A 143 18.25 -14.13 -13.42
N ASP A 144 19.09 -13.79 -14.37
CA ASP A 144 19.04 -14.36 -15.71
C ASP A 144 19.55 -15.82 -15.75
N THR A 145 19.47 -16.46 -16.90
CA THR A 145 19.91 -17.84 -17.11
C THR A 145 21.44 -18.04 -16.92
N LEU A 146 22.20 -16.96 -16.90
CA LEU A 146 23.66 -16.94 -16.66
C LEU A 146 24.00 -16.64 -15.20
N GLY A 147 22.98 -16.40 -14.35
CA GLY A 147 23.15 -16.11 -12.93
C GLY A 147 23.41 -14.64 -12.59
N HIS A 148 23.34 -13.72 -13.56
CA HIS A 148 23.45 -12.30 -13.30
C HIS A 148 22.13 -11.74 -12.79
N ARG A 149 22.18 -10.67 -11.96
CA ARG A 149 20.96 -9.95 -11.51
C ARG A 149 20.25 -9.34 -12.71
N MET A 150 18.95 -9.57 -12.82
CA MET A 150 18.11 -8.96 -13.87
C MET A 150 17.97 -7.46 -13.66
N TYR A 151 17.84 -7.03 -12.40
CA TYR A 151 17.72 -5.63 -12.01
C TYR A 151 18.84 -5.27 -11.05
N ARG A 152 19.61 -4.24 -11.38
CA ARG A 152 20.76 -3.80 -10.58
C ARG A 152 20.36 -2.90 -9.43
N ASN A 153 19.26 -2.20 -9.59
CA ASN A 153 18.72 -1.27 -8.62
C ASN A 153 17.20 -1.09 -8.81
N GLU A 154 16.57 -0.39 -7.89
CA GLU A 154 15.14 -0.11 -7.93
C GLU A 154 14.70 0.71 -9.15
N SER A 155 15.56 1.57 -9.69
CA SER A 155 15.22 2.37 -10.87
C SER A 155 15.06 1.50 -12.12
N GLU A 156 15.89 0.47 -12.29
CA GLU A 156 15.73 -0.51 -13.38
C GLU A 156 14.45 -1.34 -13.19
N LEU A 157 14.14 -1.73 -11.95
CA LEU A 157 12.91 -2.44 -11.62
C LEU A 157 11.68 -1.55 -11.86
N ALA A 158 11.72 -0.28 -11.45
CA ALA A 158 10.65 0.67 -11.71
C ALA A 158 10.40 0.87 -13.21
N ALA A 159 11.46 0.91 -14.02
CA ALA A 159 11.34 1.00 -15.48
C ALA A 159 10.67 -0.25 -16.07
N ALA A 160 11.01 -1.45 -15.60
CA ALA A 160 10.37 -2.70 -16.01
C ALA A 160 8.87 -2.73 -15.65
N LEU A 161 8.51 -2.26 -14.48
CA LEU A 161 7.13 -2.12 -13.99
C LEU A 161 6.36 -0.96 -14.66
N ARG A 162 7.02 -0.09 -15.40
CA ARG A 162 6.48 1.14 -15.98
C ARG A 162 5.90 2.11 -14.95
N VAL A 163 6.56 2.22 -13.81
CA VAL A 163 6.22 3.16 -12.73
C VAL A 163 7.27 4.25 -12.62
N ASP A 164 6.88 5.41 -12.08
CA ASP A 164 7.79 6.54 -11.85
C ASP A 164 8.83 6.21 -10.77
N LYS A 165 8.35 5.64 -9.68
CA LYS A 165 9.18 5.21 -8.55
C LYS A 165 8.52 4.08 -7.78
N ILE A 166 9.35 3.38 -7.01
CA ILE A 166 8.94 2.40 -6.02
C ILE A 166 9.04 3.04 -4.64
N VAL A 167 8.04 2.85 -3.81
CA VAL A 167 8.03 3.26 -2.40
C VAL A 167 7.86 2.01 -1.56
N GLU A 168 8.89 1.70 -0.79
CA GLU A 168 8.82 0.60 0.16
C GLU A 168 7.96 0.98 1.37
N VAL A 169 7.04 0.10 1.71
CA VAL A 169 6.12 0.27 2.84
C VAL A 169 6.27 -0.93 3.77
N PRO A 170 7.16 -0.84 4.78
CA PRO A 170 7.43 -1.97 5.67
C PRO A 170 6.20 -2.49 6.41
N ILE A 171 5.21 -1.64 6.66
CA ILE A 171 3.97 -2.03 7.34
C ILE A 171 3.14 -3.05 6.52
N PHE A 172 3.46 -3.27 5.25
CA PHE A 172 2.83 -4.29 4.42
C PHE A 172 3.44 -5.68 4.62
N ASP A 173 4.60 -5.77 5.24
CA ASP A 173 5.25 -7.04 5.52
C ASP A 173 4.40 -7.86 6.50
N GLY A 174 4.11 -9.10 6.13
CA GLY A 174 3.32 -10.02 6.95
C GLY A 174 1.81 -9.78 6.97
N ILE A 175 1.29 -8.82 6.21
CA ILE A 175 -0.17 -8.67 6.05
C ILE A 175 -0.69 -9.85 5.22
N THR A 176 -1.44 -10.73 5.86
CA THR A 176 -2.19 -11.80 5.19
C THR A 176 -3.67 -11.45 5.25
N ARG A 177 -4.32 -11.39 4.09
CA ARG A 177 -5.77 -11.16 4.03
C ARG A 177 -6.45 -12.42 3.55
N THR A 178 -7.44 -12.85 4.32
CA THR A 178 -8.39 -13.85 3.86
C THR A 178 -9.31 -13.15 2.87
N ALA A 179 -9.38 -13.67 1.64
CA ALA A 179 -10.36 -13.16 0.68
C ALA A 179 -11.75 -13.22 1.32
N GLN A 180 -12.40 -12.07 1.46
CA GLN A 180 -13.82 -12.05 1.80
C GLN A 180 -14.56 -12.41 0.51
N VAL A 181 -15.22 -13.55 0.56
CA VAL A 181 -16.16 -14.00 -0.48
C VAL A 181 -17.44 -13.21 -0.38
#